data_8e61758be485bdfa5d5ad9501d001bf3
#
_entry.id   8e61758be485bdfa5d5ad9501d001bf3
#
_cell.length_a   1.000
_cell.length_b   1.000
_cell.length_c   1.000
_cell.angle_alpha   90.00
_cell.angle_beta   90.00
_cell.angle_gamma   90.00
#
_symmetry.space_group_name_H-M   'P 1'
#
loop_
_entity.id
_entity.type
_entity.pdbx_description
1 polymer ?
#
loop_
_entity_poly.entity_id
_entity_poly.type
_entity_poly.pdbx_seq_one_letter_code
_entity_poly.pdbx_strand_id
1 'polypeptide(L)'
;MASNVQIDLDEEKAELRLVQTVIRNAASIDADAVAQLMAEQATDIRDAFHLKDGAIVAGYWPIKTELDPRPLMTALRGIGLNTSLPATPTPGAPLIFHEWQDGDDVIAGMYGTSEPVSSAPVCYPELLLVPMLAFDDEGFRLGYGGGFYDRSLEELRAMGGAVYALGIAYDAQRVDEVPIGAHDAQLDGVLTGSGLFLPQKG
;
A
#
# COMPACT_ATOMS: atom_id res chain seq x y z
N MET A 1 5.73 -32.91 5.70
CA MET A 1 6.60 -32.07 4.83
C MET A 1 6.06 -30.65 4.71
N ALA A 2 4.76 -30.43 4.48
CA ALA A 2 4.21 -29.06 4.35
C ALA A 2 4.37 -28.15 5.59
N SER A 3 4.34 -28.71 6.81
CA SER A 3 4.45 -27.89 8.04
C SER A 3 5.86 -27.32 8.29
N ASN A 4 6.93 -28.00 7.89
CA ASN A 4 8.30 -27.47 8.07
C ASN A 4 8.61 -26.33 7.11
N VAL A 5 8.16 -26.43 5.85
CA VAL A 5 8.36 -25.36 4.86
C VAL A 5 7.65 -24.06 5.25
N GLN A 6 6.44 -24.18 5.84
CA GLN A 6 5.70 -22.99 6.32
C GLN A 6 6.35 -22.36 7.56
N ILE A 7 6.89 -23.17 8.47
CA ILE A 7 7.61 -22.66 9.65
C ILE A 7 8.86 -21.91 9.22
N ASP A 8 9.65 -22.46 8.29
CA ASP A 8 10.84 -21.80 7.75
C ASP A 8 10.49 -20.46 7.09
N LEU A 9 9.42 -20.40 6.29
CA LEU A 9 8.97 -19.17 5.62
C LEU A 9 8.52 -18.10 6.62
N ASP A 10 7.79 -18.46 7.66
CA ASP A 10 7.33 -17.53 8.68
C ASP A 10 8.50 -16.95 9.48
N GLU A 11 9.55 -17.76 9.75
CA GLU A 11 10.78 -17.34 10.41
C GLU A 11 11.58 -16.38 9.50
N GLU A 12 11.79 -16.72 8.23
CA GLU A 12 12.46 -15.85 7.25
C GLU A 12 11.76 -14.49 7.12
N LYS A 13 10.42 -14.49 7.02
CA LYS A 13 9.64 -13.25 7.00
C LYS A 13 9.78 -12.44 8.29
N ALA A 14 9.85 -13.11 9.43
CA ALA A 14 10.01 -12.44 10.73
C ALA A 14 11.40 -11.78 10.85
N GLU A 15 12.45 -12.46 10.46
CA GLU A 15 13.82 -11.92 10.45
C GLU A 15 13.93 -10.71 9.50
N LEU A 16 13.42 -10.85 8.28
CA LEU A 16 13.45 -9.75 7.31
C LEU A 16 12.65 -8.54 7.82
N ARG A 17 11.51 -8.72 8.51
CA ARG A 17 10.76 -7.63 9.12
C ARG A 17 11.58 -6.85 10.15
N LEU A 18 12.38 -7.54 10.97
CA LEU A 18 13.23 -6.88 11.96
C LEU A 18 14.30 -6.00 11.29
N VAL A 19 15.00 -6.54 10.31
CA VAL A 19 16.03 -5.83 9.56
C VAL A 19 15.43 -4.63 8.84
N GLN A 20 14.36 -4.84 8.09
CA GLN A 20 13.75 -3.81 7.26
C GLN A 20 13.04 -2.71 8.09
N THR A 21 12.59 -3.01 9.29
CA THR A 21 12.11 -1.99 10.22
C THR A 21 13.23 -1.00 10.60
N VAL A 22 14.44 -1.49 10.84
CA VAL A 22 15.59 -0.63 11.15
C VAL A 22 16.00 0.22 9.95
N ILE A 23 16.06 -0.40 8.76
CA ILE A 23 16.39 0.29 7.50
C ILE A 23 15.36 1.39 7.20
N ARG A 24 14.07 1.09 7.28
CA ARG A 24 13.00 2.07 7.06
C ARG A 24 13.05 3.22 8.08
N ASN A 25 13.35 2.92 9.35
CA ASN A 25 13.49 3.96 10.36
C ASN A 25 14.66 4.91 10.03
N ALA A 26 15.77 4.40 9.51
CA ALA A 26 16.88 5.23 9.07
C ALA A 26 16.52 6.07 7.83
N ALA A 27 15.79 5.49 6.87
CA ALA A 27 15.36 6.17 5.65
C ALA A 27 14.30 7.27 5.91
N SER A 28 13.57 7.21 7.02
CA SER A 28 12.49 8.16 7.33
C SER A 28 12.94 9.57 7.72
N ILE A 29 14.24 9.84 7.77
CA ILE A 29 14.80 11.18 8.10
C ILE A 29 14.33 12.22 7.06
N ASP A 30 14.20 11.84 5.79
CA ASP A 30 13.79 12.70 4.70
C ASP A 30 12.34 12.42 4.23
N ALA A 31 11.49 11.87 5.10
CA ALA A 31 10.15 11.40 4.76
C ALA A 31 9.30 12.45 4.04
N ASP A 32 9.28 13.70 4.52
CA ASP A 32 8.49 14.78 3.92
C ASP A 32 8.98 15.12 2.50
N ALA A 33 10.29 15.16 2.28
CA ALA A 33 10.86 15.42 0.97
C ALA A 33 10.53 14.29 -0.01
N VAL A 34 10.63 13.04 0.42
CA VAL A 34 10.27 11.87 -0.39
C VAL A 34 8.78 11.87 -0.73
N ALA A 35 7.91 12.19 0.24
CA ALA A 35 6.47 12.26 0.02
C ALA A 35 6.11 13.34 -1.03
N GLN A 36 6.82 14.48 -1.07
CA GLN A 36 6.63 15.50 -2.09
C GLN A 36 7.09 15.03 -3.48
N LEU A 37 8.26 14.39 -3.58
CA LEU A 37 8.74 13.81 -4.85
C LEU A 37 7.76 12.77 -5.40
N MET A 38 7.15 11.95 -4.54
CA MET A 38 6.11 11.00 -4.96
C MET A 38 4.85 11.72 -5.44
N ALA A 39 4.45 12.82 -4.81
CA ALA A 39 3.28 13.60 -5.22
C ALA A 39 3.43 14.18 -6.65
N GLU A 40 4.65 14.52 -7.07
CA GLU A 40 4.96 14.98 -8.42
C GLU A 40 4.70 13.92 -9.50
N GLN A 41 4.66 12.62 -9.12
CA GLN A 41 4.41 11.50 -10.02
C GLN A 41 2.91 11.22 -10.28
N ALA A 42 2.00 12.05 -9.77
CA ALA A 42 0.55 11.79 -9.85
C ALA A 42 0.05 11.54 -11.29
N THR A 43 0.55 12.31 -12.28
CA THR A 43 0.18 12.14 -13.69
C THR A 43 0.72 10.83 -14.25
N ASP A 44 1.97 10.50 -13.96
CA ASP A 44 2.60 9.26 -14.43
C ASP A 44 1.89 8.02 -13.87
N ILE A 45 1.46 8.07 -12.60
CA ILE A 45 0.67 7.01 -11.97
C ILE A 45 -0.69 6.87 -12.68
N ARG A 46 -1.41 7.98 -12.90
CA ARG A 46 -2.68 7.95 -13.61
C ARG A 46 -2.54 7.30 -14.99
N ASP A 47 -1.51 7.66 -15.74
CA ASP A 47 -1.26 7.17 -17.10
C ASP A 47 -0.83 5.70 -17.10
N ALA A 48 0.09 5.31 -16.19
CA ALA A 48 0.60 3.95 -16.08
C ALA A 48 -0.51 2.92 -15.74
N PHE A 49 -1.45 3.31 -14.87
CA PHE A 49 -2.58 2.45 -14.48
C PHE A 49 -3.88 2.73 -15.25
N HIS A 50 -3.82 3.60 -16.27
CA HIS A 50 -4.95 3.95 -17.15
C HIS A 50 -6.21 4.41 -16.38
N LEU A 51 -6.01 5.12 -15.24
CA LEU A 51 -7.10 5.58 -14.38
C LEU A 51 -7.91 6.68 -15.08
N LYS A 52 -9.23 6.54 -15.07
CA LYS A 52 -10.15 7.50 -15.66
C LYS A 52 -10.52 8.60 -14.67
N ASP A 53 -11.07 9.71 -15.17
CA ASP A 53 -11.63 10.75 -14.30
C ASP A 53 -12.67 10.13 -13.36
N GLY A 54 -12.55 10.46 -12.07
CA GLY A 54 -13.40 9.93 -11.03
C GLY A 54 -12.99 8.55 -10.50
N ALA A 55 -11.97 7.88 -11.07
CA ALA A 55 -11.44 6.63 -10.51
C ALA A 55 -11.00 6.85 -9.05
N ILE A 56 -11.21 5.84 -8.21
CA ILE A 56 -10.95 5.92 -6.78
C ILE A 56 -9.58 5.33 -6.45
N VAL A 57 -8.75 6.11 -5.77
CA VAL A 57 -7.46 5.68 -5.23
C VAL A 57 -7.56 5.54 -3.71
N ALA A 58 -7.31 4.35 -3.19
CA ALA A 58 -7.22 4.13 -1.76
C ALA A 58 -5.81 4.43 -1.26
N GLY A 59 -5.69 5.36 -0.33
CA GLY A 59 -4.47 5.55 0.44
C GLY A 59 -4.48 4.73 1.73
N TYR A 60 -3.65 5.17 2.67
CA TYR A 60 -3.61 4.64 4.04
C TYR A 60 -3.23 5.75 5.01
N TRP A 61 -3.54 5.57 6.29
CA TRP A 61 -3.04 6.43 7.34
C TRP A 61 -1.69 5.90 7.81
N PRO A 62 -0.59 6.66 7.65
CA PRO A 62 0.74 6.17 7.95
C PRO A 62 0.92 5.86 9.44
N ILE A 63 1.57 4.75 9.75
CA ILE A 63 1.95 4.37 11.10
C ILE A 63 3.48 4.34 11.26
N LYS A 64 3.97 4.70 12.43
CA LYS A 64 5.42 4.70 12.73
C LYS A 64 6.19 5.56 11.70
N THR A 65 7.07 4.92 10.94
CA THR A 65 7.94 5.53 9.93
C THR A 65 7.53 5.21 8.50
N GLU A 66 6.26 4.85 8.26
CA GLU A 66 5.74 4.73 6.90
C GLU A 66 5.77 6.09 6.19
N LEU A 67 6.01 6.05 4.88
CA LEU A 67 5.83 7.24 4.05
C LEU A 67 4.37 7.69 4.10
N ASP A 68 4.17 8.99 4.17
CA ASP A 68 2.84 9.58 4.15
C ASP A 68 2.32 9.66 2.70
N PRO A 69 1.26 8.94 2.33
CA PRO A 69 0.70 8.98 0.99
C PRO A 69 -0.21 10.18 0.74
N ARG A 70 -0.56 10.97 1.78
CA ARG A 70 -1.57 12.04 1.67
C ARG A 70 -1.16 13.16 0.72
N PRO A 71 0.11 13.61 0.61
CA PRO A 71 0.52 14.55 -0.43
C PRO A 71 0.25 14.02 -1.84
N LEU A 72 0.55 12.74 -2.10
CA LEU A 72 0.22 12.09 -3.37
C LEU A 72 -1.29 12.00 -3.60
N MET A 73 -2.07 11.63 -2.59
CA MET A 73 -3.54 11.57 -2.68
C MET A 73 -4.11 12.94 -3.05
N THR A 74 -3.60 14.01 -2.44
CA THR A 74 -3.99 15.40 -2.78
C THR A 74 -3.65 15.75 -4.23
N ALA A 75 -2.46 15.38 -4.71
CA ALA A 75 -2.06 15.58 -6.09
C ALA A 75 -2.94 14.80 -7.08
N LEU A 76 -3.25 13.54 -6.79
CA LEU A 76 -4.14 12.69 -7.60
C LEU A 76 -5.56 13.29 -7.68
N ARG A 77 -6.08 13.84 -6.59
CA ARG A 77 -7.35 14.59 -6.61
C ARG A 77 -7.26 15.83 -7.49
N GLY A 78 -6.14 16.53 -7.44
CA GLY A 78 -5.89 17.72 -8.28
C GLY A 78 -5.97 17.45 -9.78
N ILE A 79 -5.81 16.20 -10.20
CA ILE A 79 -5.91 15.76 -11.61
C ILE A 79 -7.19 14.96 -11.92
N GLY A 80 -8.21 15.05 -11.05
CA GLY A 80 -9.55 14.54 -11.31
C GLY A 80 -9.86 13.12 -10.81
N LEU A 81 -9.01 12.54 -9.93
CA LEU A 81 -9.29 11.27 -9.27
C LEU A 81 -9.99 11.50 -7.91
N ASN A 82 -10.67 10.49 -7.40
CA ASN A 82 -11.21 10.47 -6.05
C ASN A 82 -10.29 9.69 -5.11
N THR A 83 -10.41 9.95 -3.80
CA THR A 83 -9.59 9.27 -2.81
C THR A 83 -10.42 8.63 -1.71
N SER A 84 -9.85 7.60 -1.09
CA SER A 84 -10.46 6.86 0.01
C SER A 84 -9.40 6.44 1.03
N LEU A 85 -9.83 6.10 2.23
CA LEU A 85 -9.01 5.46 3.25
C LEU A 85 -9.67 4.15 3.72
N PRO A 86 -8.86 3.19 4.17
CA PRO A 86 -9.37 1.94 4.72
C PRO A 86 -9.85 2.10 6.16
N ALA A 87 -10.89 1.35 6.50
CA ALA A 87 -11.26 0.98 7.86
C ALA A 87 -10.98 -0.51 8.05
N THR A 88 -10.52 -0.88 9.25
CA THR A 88 -10.19 -2.26 9.60
C THR A 88 -11.32 -2.85 10.43
N PRO A 89 -12.23 -3.67 9.85
CA PRO A 89 -13.42 -4.12 10.58
C PRO A 89 -13.09 -5.13 11.69
N THR A 90 -12.33 -6.15 11.37
CA THR A 90 -11.90 -7.20 12.32
C THR A 90 -10.59 -7.84 11.85
N PRO A 91 -9.77 -8.42 12.75
CA PRO A 91 -8.61 -9.21 12.33
C PRO A 91 -9.02 -10.34 11.39
N GLY A 92 -8.27 -10.50 10.29
CA GLY A 92 -8.51 -11.57 9.31
C GLY A 92 -9.55 -11.24 8.23
N ALA A 93 -10.29 -10.13 8.34
CA ALA A 93 -11.17 -9.64 7.27
C ALA A 93 -10.42 -8.74 6.27
N PRO A 94 -10.93 -8.56 5.05
CA PRO A 94 -10.46 -7.52 4.13
C PRO A 94 -10.78 -6.13 4.70
N LEU A 95 -10.09 -5.11 4.18
CA LEU A 95 -10.34 -3.71 4.50
C LEU A 95 -11.65 -3.25 3.85
N ILE A 96 -12.34 -2.33 4.53
CA ILE A 96 -13.49 -1.62 3.95
C ILE A 96 -13.00 -0.21 3.60
N PHE A 97 -13.20 0.21 2.36
CA PHE A 97 -12.77 1.53 1.92
C PHE A 97 -13.93 2.52 1.96
N HIS A 98 -13.66 3.69 2.53
CA HIS A 98 -14.62 4.79 2.58
C HIS A 98 -14.05 6.00 1.86
N GLU A 99 -14.92 6.75 1.18
CA GLU A 99 -14.54 8.03 0.58
C GLU A 99 -13.91 8.93 1.64
N TRP A 100 -12.79 9.54 1.30
CA TRP A 100 -12.07 10.45 2.17
C TRP A 100 -11.18 11.40 1.35
N GLN A 101 -11.10 12.63 1.79
CA GLN A 101 -10.15 13.63 1.29
C GLN A 101 -9.52 14.38 2.45
N ASP A 102 -8.43 15.08 2.18
CA ASP A 102 -7.79 15.91 3.20
C ASP A 102 -8.76 16.94 3.77
N GLY A 103 -8.81 17.02 5.10
CA GLY A 103 -9.76 17.83 5.84
C GLY A 103 -11.03 17.12 6.32
N ASP A 104 -11.33 15.92 5.81
CA ASP A 104 -12.47 15.13 6.33
C ASP A 104 -12.14 14.53 7.70
N ASP A 105 -13.19 14.34 8.50
CA ASP A 105 -13.08 13.78 9.85
C ASP A 105 -12.57 12.33 9.81
N VAL A 106 -11.74 12.01 10.81
CA VAL A 106 -11.25 10.65 11.05
C VAL A 106 -11.46 10.26 12.52
N ILE A 107 -11.57 8.96 12.76
CA ILE A 107 -11.66 8.36 14.10
C ILE A 107 -10.45 7.46 14.35
N ALA A 108 -10.17 7.15 15.62
CA ALA A 108 -9.11 6.21 15.97
C ALA A 108 -9.48 4.80 15.48
N GLY A 109 -8.63 4.23 14.64
CA GLY A 109 -8.72 2.88 14.12
C GLY A 109 -7.89 1.87 14.91
N MET A 110 -7.92 0.62 14.46
CA MET A 110 -7.05 -0.42 15.01
C MET A 110 -5.58 -0.13 14.67
N TYR A 111 -4.66 -0.70 15.45
CA TYR A 111 -3.21 -0.64 15.22
C TYR A 111 -2.58 0.77 15.22
N GLY A 112 -3.29 1.78 15.77
CA GLY A 112 -2.82 3.17 15.84
C GLY A 112 -2.99 3.94 14.52
N THR A 113 -3.84 3.46 13.63
CA THR A 113 -4.28 4.18 12.43
C THR A 113 -5.34 5.22 12.77
N SER A 114 -5.62 6.12 11.82
CA SER A 114 -6.88 6.86 11.77
C SER A 114 -7.71 6.35 10.60
N GLU A 115 -9.00 6.22 10.79
CA GLU A 115 -9.95 5.68 9.82
C GLU A 115 -11.04 6.70 9.52
N PRO A 116 -11.65 6.71 8.34
CA PRO A 116 -12.81 7.54 8.07
C PRO A 116 -13.95 7.27 9.05
N VAL A 117 -14.79 8.26 9.30
CA VAL A 117 -16.00 8.07 10.09
C VAL A 117 -16.90 7.02 9.42
N SER A 118 -17.59 6.20 10.22
CA SER A 118 -18.43 5.11 9.70
C SER A 118 -19.62 5.58 8.85
N SER A 119 -19.95 6.87 8.88
CA SER A 119 -20.97 7.50 8.04
C SER A 119 -20.45 7.89 6.65
N ALA A 120 -19.14 7.89 6.43
CA ALA A 120 -18.58 8.16 5.10
C ALA A 120 -18.98 7.04 4.12
N PRO A 121 -19.28 7.37 2.85
CA PRO A 121 -19.73 6.38 1.86
C PRO A 121 -18.69 5.27 1.66
N VAL A 122 -19.15 4.02 1.62
CA VAL A 122 -18.31 2.88 1.21
C VAL A 122 -18.05 2.98 -0.29
N CYS A 123 -16.83 2.70 -0.71
CA CYS A 123 -16.40 2.75 -2.09
C CYS A 123 -15.47 1.58 -2.46
N TYR A 124 -15.24 1.40 -3.76
CA TYR A 124 -14.42 0.31 -4.30
C TYR A 124 -13.29 0.90 -5.14
N PRO A 125 -12.06 0.96 -4.61
CA PRO A 125 -10.94 1.59 -5.30
C PRO A 125 -10.43 0.75 -6.48
N GLU A 126 -9.95 1.46 -7.51
CA GLU A 126 -9.29 0.91 -8.68
C GLU A 126 -7.77 0.85 -8.51
N LEU A 127 -7.20 1.68 -7.62
CA LEU A 127 -5.80 1.65 -7.23
C LEU A 127 -5.67 1.69 -5.71
N LEU A 128 -4.89 0.75 -5.15
CA LEU A 128 -4.53 0.74 -3.74
C LEU A 128 -3.08 1.18 -3.58
N LEU A 129 -2.84 2.22 -2.79
CA LEU A 129 -1.52 2.57 -2.28
C LEU A 129 -1.22 1.66 -1.09
N VAL A 130 -0.16 0.86 -1.17
CA VAL A 130 0.10 -0.23 -0.22
C VAL A 130 1.37 0.05 0.58
N PRO A 131 1.28 0.21 1.92
CA PRO A 131 2.46 0.34 2.78
C PRO A 131 3.17 -1.01 2.92
N MET A 132 4.50 -0.96 3.12
CA MET A 132 5.31 -2.17 3.25
C MET A 132 6.59 -1.94 4.05
N LEU A 133 7.26 -3.05 4.38
CA LEU A 133 8.61 -3.04 4.98
C LEU A 133 9.70 -3.32 3.96
N ALA A 134 9.42 -4.14 2.94
CA ALA A 134 10.35 -4.44 1.85
C ALA A 134 9.60 -4.73 0.57
N PHE A 135 10.30 -4.63 -0.56
CA PHE A 135 9.84 -5.06 -1.89
C PHE A 135 11.03 -5.54 -2.73
N ASP A 136 10.75 -6.36 -3.73
CA ASP A 136 11.72 -6.83 -4.71
C ASP A 136 11.38 -6.42 -6.14
N ASP A 137 12.25 -6.78 -7.08
CA ASP A 137 12.13 -6.42 -8.49
C ASP A 137 11.00 -7.16 -9.20
N GLU A 138 10.53 -8.26 -8.64
CA GLU A 138 9.39 -9.00 -9.15
C GLU A 138 8.06 -8.39 -8.69
N GLY A 139 8.09 -7.44 -7.73
CA GLY A 139 6.92 -6.78 -7.19
C GLY A 139 6.29 -7.52 -6.02
N PHE A 140 6.99 -8.46 -5.39
CA PHE A 140 6.56 -9.00 -4.11
C PHE A 140 6.90 -8.04 -2.98
N ARG A 141 6.10 -8.11 -1.92
CA ARG A 141 6.26 -7.20 -0.79
C ARG A 141 6.20 -7.93 0.55
N LEU A 142 6.90 -7.37 1.51
CA LEU A 142 6.80 -7.77 2.90
C LEU A 142 6.03 -6.71 3.70
N GLY A 143 4.86 -7.08 4.19
CA GLY A 143 4.07 -6.28 5.13
C GLY A 143 4.29 -6.70 6.58
N TYR A 144 3.48 -6.14 7.50
CA TYR A 144 3.52 -6.46 8.94
C TYR A 144 2.95 -7.86 9.30
N GLY A 145 2.40 -8.61 8.34
CA GLY A 145 1.89 -9.97 8.55
C GLY A 145 0.39 -10.06 8.83
N GLY A 146 -0.35 -8.96 8.77
CA GLY A 146 -1.81 -8.97 8.96
C GLY A 146 -2.61 -9.52 7.76
N GLY A 147 -2.02 -9.55 6.56
CA GLY A 147 -2.65 -10.04 5.32
C GLY A 147 -3.86 -9.22 4.84
N PHE A 148 -4.06 -8.01 5.37
CA PHE A 148 -5.22 -7.18 5.03
C PHE A 148 -5.28 -6.82 3.55
N TYR A 149 -4.16 -6.36 2.99
CA TYR A 149 -4.11 -5.95 1.59
C TYR A 149 -4.24 -7.12 0.63
N ASP A 150 -3.70 -8.31 0.96
CA ASP A 150 -3.81 -9.50 0.14
C ASP A 150 -5.27 -9.93 -0.01
N ARG A 151 -5.99 -10.00 1.10
CA ARG A 151 -7.44 -10.31 1.11
C ARG A 151 -8.28 -9.23 0.44
N SER A 152 -7.93 -7.95 0.64
CA SER A 152 -8.65 -6.85 0.01
C SER A 152 -8.48 -6.84 -1.51
N LEU A 153 -7.27 -7.09 -2.00
CA LEU A 153 -7.00 -7.22 -3.43
C LEU A 153 -7.73 -8.43 -4.05
N GLU A 154 -7.73 -9.57 -3.35
CA GLU A 154 -8.47 -10.76 -3.77
C GLU A 154 -9.97 -10.46 -3.90
N GLU A 155 -10.57 -9.85 -2.87
CA GLU A 155 -12.00 -9.51 -2.88
C GLU A 155 -12.35 -8.49 -3.97
N LEU A 156 -11.60 -7.38 -4.05
CA LEU A 156 -11.86 -6.34 -5.04
C LEU A 156 -11.71 -6.86 -6.48
N ARG A 157 -10.68 -7.68 -6.75
CA ARG A 157 -10.46 -8.29 -8.06
C ARG A 157 -11.56 -9.30 -8.41
N ALA A 158 -12.11 -10.02 -7.42
CA ALA A 158 -13.22 -10.95 -7.61
C ALA A 158 -14.54 -10.23 -8.00
N MET A 159 -14.68 -8.94 -7.71
CA MET A 159 -15.82 -8.12 -8.14
C MET A 159 -15.80 -7.79 -9.65
N GLY A 160 -14.74 -8.12 -10.38
CA GLY A 160 -14.66 -8.04 -11.84
C GLY A 160 -14.17 -6.71 -12.41
N GLY A 161 -13.62 -5.81 -11.58
CA GLY A 161 -12.96 -4.57 -12.01
C GLY A 161 -11.44 -4.75 -12.19
N ALA A 162 -10.80 -3.84 -12.92
CA ALA A 162 -9.35 -3.70 -12.89
C ALA A 162 -8.97 -3.06 -11.55
N VAL A 163 -8.22 -3.78 -10.71
CA VAL A 163 -7.75 -3.30 -9.41
C VAL A 163 -6.25 -3.49 -9.33
N TYR A 164 -5.55 -2.37 -9.17
CA TYR A 164 -4.10 -2.30 -9.12
C TYR A 164 -3.59 -2.08 -7.70
N ALA A 165 -2.40 -2.57 -7.41
CA ALA A 165 -1.67 -2.38 -6.17
C ALA A 165 -0.36 -1.64 -6.44
N LEU A 166 -0.23 -0.41 -5.94
CA LEU A 166 0.98 0.41 -6.01
C LEU A 166 1.63 0.46 -4.63
N GLY A 167 2.78 -0.16 -4.51
CA GLY A 167 3.58 -0.11 -3.29
C GLY A 167 4.16 1.27 -3.05
N ILE A 168 4.15 1.74 -1.80
CA ILE A 168 4.72 3.01 -1.37
C ILE A 168 5.88 2.72 -0.43
N ALA A 169 7.09 3.08 -0.82
CA ALA A 169 8.30 2.73 -0.08
C ALA A 169 9.42 3.76 -0.25
N TYR A 170 10.39 3.74 0.67
CA TYR A 170 11.70 4.36 0.45
C TYR A 170 12.54 3.46 -0.46
N ASP A 171 13.45 4.04 -1.24
CA ASP A 171 14.38 3.27 -2.09
C ASP A 171 15.16 2.21 -1.29
N ALA A 172 15.53 2.53 -0.05
CA ALA A 172 16.25 1.63 0.85
C ALA A 172 15.47 0.37 1.28
N GLN A 173 14.16 0.31 1.03
CA GLN A 173 13.33 -0.86 1.33
C GLN A 173 13.37 -1.94 0.22
N ARG A 174 14.07 -1.67 -0.88
CA ARG A 174 14.30 -2.65 -1.95
C ARG A 174 15.26 -3.73 -1.46
N VAL A 175 14.91 -4.99 -1.71
CA VAL A 175 15.69 -6.18 -1.39
C VAL A 175 15.88 -7.04 -2.65
N ASP A 176 16.85 -7.96 -2.61
CA ASP A 176 17.06 -8.87 -3.74
C ASP A 176 15.88 -9.83 -3.94
N GLU A 177 15.31 -10.34 -2.84
CA GLU A 177 14.19 -11.29 -2.88
C GLU A 177 13.35 -11.14 -1.59
N VAL A 178 12.02 -11.16 -1.75
CA VAL A 178 11.05 -11.23 -0.64
C VAL A 178 10.58 -12.67 -0.49
N PRO A 179 10.67 -13.28 0.72
CA PRO A 179 10.08 -14.60 0.95
C PRO A 179 8.57 -14.59 0.71
N ILE A 180 8.08 -15.44 -0.20
CA ILE A 180 6.68 -15.44 -0.65
C ILE A 180 5.93 -16.70 -0.24
N GLY A 181 4.66 -16.56 0.11
CA GLY A 181 3.70 -17.63 0.34
C GLY A 181 2.61 -17.67 -0.72
N ALA A 182 1.82 -18.72 -0.73
CA ALA A 182 0.82 -18.98 -1.77
C ALA A 182 -0.29 -17.91 -1.89
N HIS A 183 -0.46 -17.06 -0.89
CA HIS A 183 -1.52 -16.04 -0.83
C HIS A 183 -0.98 -14.61 -0.93
N ASP A 184 0.33 -14.42 -1.09
CA ASP A 184 0.92 -13.08 -1.19
C ASP A 184 0.63 -12.49 -2.58
N ALA A 185 -0.11 -11.40 -2.61
CA ALA A 185 -0.46 -10.72 -3.85
C ALA A 185 0.73 -9.89 -4.35
N GLN A 186 1.06 -10.03 -5.63
CA GLN A 186 2.07 -9.23 -6.31
C GLN A 186 1.57 -7.79 -6.53
N LEU A 187 2.47 -6.82 -6.38
CA LEU A 187 2.24 -5.43 -6.72
C LEU A 187 2.23 -5.24 -8.25
N ASP A 188 1.45 -4.27 -8.70
CA ASP A 188 1.44 -3.83 -10.10
C ASP A 188 2.47 -2.73 -10.37
N GLY A 189 2.99 -2.10 -9.32
CA GLY A 189 4.06 -1.12 -9.33
C GLY A 189 4.58 -0.80 -7.94
N VAL A 190 5.71 -0.12 -7.86
CA VAL A 190 6.26 0.47 -6.64
C VAL A 190 6.65 1.91 -6.93
N LEU A 191 6.24 2.82 -6.05
CA LEU A 191 6.63 4.21 -6.07
C LEU A 191 7.59 4.49 -4.92
N THR A 192 8.72 5.09 -5.26
CA THR A 192 9.72 5.56 -4.31
C THR A 192 10.08 7.02 -4.58
N GLY A 193 10.99 7.60 -3.80
CA GLY A 193 11.55 8.92 -4.11
C GLY A 193 12.28 9.00 -5.44
N SER A 194 12.79 7.87 -5.95
CA SER A 194 13.46 7.79 -7.26
C SER A 194 12.50 7.65 -8.44
N GLY A 195 11.20 7.44 -8.19
CA GLY A 195 10.16 7.36 -9.23
C GLY A 195 9.34 6.09 -9.21
N LEU A 196 8.52 5.92 -10.25
CA LEU A 196 7.63 4.78 -10.46
C LEU A 196 8.38 3.62 -11.12
N PHE A 197 8.36 2.48 -10.49
CA PHE A 197 8.87 1.20 -11.00
C PHE A 197 7.70 0.25 -11.29
N LEU A 198 7.66 -0.33 -12.50
CA LEU A 198 6.67 -1.32 -12.90
C LEU A 198 7.38 -2.69 -13.05
N PRO A 199 7.06 -3.69 -12.20
CA PRO A 199 7.64 -5.02 -12.31
C PRO A 199 7.33 -5.66 -13.65
N GLN A 200 8.30 -6.38 -14.23
CA GLN A 200 8.02 -7.19 -15.41
C GLN A 200 7.24 -8.42 -14.99
N LYS A 201 5.98 -8.48 -15.39
CA LYS A 201 5.18 -9.70 -15.19
C LYS A 201 5.69 -10.76 -16.14
N GLY A 202 6.29 -11.81 -15.58
CA GLY A 202 6.74 -12.98 -16.32
C GLY A 202 5.59 -13.78 -16.94
#